data_2f2b176f804d41c8188aecea9558042b
#
_entry.id   2f2b176f804d41c8188aecea9558042b
#
_cell.length_a   1.000
_cell.length_b   1.000
_cell.length_c   1.000
_cell.angle_alpha   90.00
_cell.angle_beta   90.00
_cell.angle_gamma   90.00
#
_symmetry.space_group_name_H-M   'P 1'
#
loop_
_entity.id
_entity.type
_entity.pdbx_description
1 polymer ?
#
loop_
_entity_poly.entity_id
_entity_poly.type
_entity_poly.pdbx_seq_one_letter_code
_entity_poly.pdbx_strand_id
1 'polypeptide(L)'
;MGEKYIKDLENIVKQMLSPLKDLPFNVIIKSISGYSVLSFDKAKEVVDLFKKAFDKSVIGINKIGIKSNRPNEVGNYIGPFVREALKEVGFKADVPMDKNSKKKLAGYPDIDLNYNENNFYLEVKTYNIKNINTTQRSFYFSPSKNFKVTKDAPHLLVSYQMEKGENSLYYAKHWKFFSLENLKVDLKHEFNQNNKKMYGDESYLDLILEKEV
;
A
#
# COMPACT_ATOMS: atom_id res chain seq x y z
N MET A 1 -13.10 6.63 38.37
CA MET A 1 -13.92 6.75 37.14
C MET A 1 -15.31 6.21 37.46
N GLY A 2 -16.41 6.94 37.20
CA GLY A 2 -17.75 6.47 37.55
C GLY A 2 -18.21 5.29 36.71
N GLU A 3 -18.94 4.34 37.27
CA GLU A 3 -19.45 3.13 36.58
C GLU A 3 -20.21 3.47 35.25
N LYS A 4 -20.98 4.57 35.27
CA LYS A 4 -21.69 5.06 34.07
C LYS A 4 -20.72 5.38 32.93
N TYR A 5 -19.61 6.07 33.21
CA TYR A 5 -18.60 6.43 32.19
C TYR A 5 -17.96 5.18 31.58
N ILE A 6 -17.64 4.18 32.40
CA ILE A 6 -17.06 2.92 31.93
C ILE A 6 -18.03 2.19 31.00
N LYS A 7 -19.32 2.10 31.39
CA LYS A 7 -20.36 1.47 30.58
C LYS A 7 -20.60 2.18 29.24
N ASP A 8 -20.58 3.52 29.24
CA ASP A 8 -20.70 4.33 28.03
C ASP A 8 -19.49 4.10 27.12
N LEU A 9 -18.28 4.04 27.67
CA LEU A 9 -17.06 3.74 26.92
C LEU A 9 -17.08 2.33 26.32
N GLU A 10 -17.51 1.32 27.07
CA GLU A 10 -17.68 -0.04 26.55
C GLU A 10 -18.64 -0.10 25.36
N ASN A 11 -19.77 0.63 25.44
CA ASN A 11 -20.72 0.68 24.33
C ASN A 11 -20.14 1.35 23.09
N ILE A 12 -19.39 2.44 23.25
CA ILE A 12 -18.70 3.12 22.13
C ILE A 12 -17.69 2.16 21.51
N VAL A 13 -16.87 1.48 22.33
CA VAL A 13 -15.89 0.51 21.82
C VAL A 13 -16.58 -0.63 21.05
N LYS A 14 -17.68 -1.18 21.57
CA LYS A 14 -18.46 -2.22 20.86
C LYS A 14 -19.00 -1.74 19.52
N GLN A 15 -19.51 -0.50 19.45
CA GLN A 15 -19.97 0.09 18.18
C GLN A 15 -18.82 0.29 17.19
N MET A 16 -17.68 0.81 17.66
CA MET A 16 -16.49 1.01 16.83
C MET A 16 -15.90 -0.30 16.29
N LEU A 17 -16.01 -1.39 17.06
CA LEU A 17 -15.51 -2.72 16.67
C LEU A 17 -16.48 -3.48 15.76
N SER A 18 -17.67 -2.94 15.47
CA SER A 18 -18.55 -3.53 14.46
C SER A 18 -17.84 -3.55 13.11
N PRO A 19 -17.70 -4.73 12.48
CA PRO A 19 -16.92 -4.84 11.26
C PRO A 19 -17.57 -4.04 10.12
N LEU A 20 -16.83 -3.10 9.57
CA LEU A 20 -17.19 -2.42 8.33
C LEU A 20 -16.53 -3.18 7.17
N LYS A 21 -17.35 -3.91 6.41
CA LYS A 21 -16.90 -4.75 5.30
C LYS A 21 -17.37 -4.21 3.96
N ASP A 22 -16.69 -4.63 2.90
CA ASP A 22 -17.06 -4.32 1.51
C ASP A 22 -17.19 -2.82 1.22
N LEU A 23 -16.43 -1.98 1.92
CA LEU A 23 -16.45 -0.53 1.71
C LEU A 23 -15.88 -0.19 0.34
N PRO A 24 -16.58 0.58 -0.50
CA PRO A 24 -16.06 0.99 -1.79
C PRO A 24 -14.78 1.84 -1.64
N PHE A 25 -13.70 1.43 -2.30
CA PHE A 25 -12.41 2.09 -2.23
C PHE A 25 -12.45 3.57 -2.62
N ASN A 26 -13.22 3.92 -3.66
CA ASN A 26 -13.40 5.30 -4.11
C ASN A 26 -14.04 6.19 -3.03
N VAL A 27 -14.99 5.65 -2.25
CA VAL A 27 -15.61 6.36 -1.12
C VAL A 27 -14.57 6.62 -0.02
N ILE A 28 -13.75 5.62 0.29
CA ILE A 28 -12.71 5.75 1.32
C ILE A 28 -11.67 6.79 0.90
N ILE A 29 -11.16 6.72 -0.33
CA ILE A 29 -10.19 7.70 -0.84
C ILE A 29 -10.77 9.10 -0.80
N LYS A 30 -12.00 9.30 -1.27
CA LYS A 30 -12.68 10.61 -1.23
C LYS A 30 -12.81 11.14 0.19
N SER A 31 -13.18 10.30 1.14
CA SER A 31 -13.35 10.66 2.55
C SER A 31 -12.03 11.06 3.22
N ILE A 32 -10.92 10.39 2.89
CA ILE A 32 -9.61 10.63 3.52
C ILE A 32 -8.90 11.83 2.89
N SER A 33 -8.95 11.96 1.56
CA SER A 33 -8.12 12.92 0.82
C SER A 33 -8.91 14.13 0.27
N GLY A 34 -10.22 14.00 0.12
CA GLY A 34 -11.04 14.97 -0.60
C GLY A 34 -11.03 14.79 -2.13
N TYR A 35 -10.15 13.93 -2.68
CA TYR A 35 -10.01 13.70 -4.11
C TYR A 35 -10.74 12.44 -4.56
N SER A 36 -11.14 12.42 -5.83
CA SER A 36 -11.93 11.34 -6.44
C SER A 36 -11.03 10.31 -7.12
N VAL A 37 -11.41 9.04 -7.02
CA VAL A 37 -10.91 7.99 -7.90
C VAL A 37 -11.66 8.08 -9.21
N LEU A 38 -10.94 8.34 -10.30
CA LEU A 38 -11.51 8.42 -11.65
C LEU A 38 -11.49 7.07 -12.34
N SER A 39 -12.39 6.89 -13.29
CA SER A 39 -12.36 5.73 -14.18
C SER A 39 -11.10 5.75 -15.04
N PHE A 40 -10.50 4.58 -15.24
CA PHE A 40 -9.34 4.42 -16.11
C PHE A 40 -9.78 4.26 -17.56
N ASP A 41 -9.42 5.23 -18.41
CA ASP A 41 -9.58 5.09 -19.84
C ASP A 41 -8.60 4.03 -20.36
N LYS A 42 -9.14 2.93 -20.90
CA LYS A 42 -8.38 1.81 -21.45
C LYS A 42 -7.93 2.07 -22.90
N ALA A 43 -7.62 3.34 -23.25
CA ALA A 43 -7.05 3.65 -24.55
C ALA A 43 -5.84 2.74 -24.84
N LYS A 44 -5.86 2.10 -26.01
CA LYS A 44 -4.87 1.06 -26.37
C LYS A 44 -3.44 1.54 -26.21
N GLU A 45 -3.16 2.78 -26.61
CA GLU A 45 -1.82 3.37 -26.51
C GLU A 45 -1.29 3.36 -25.08
N VAL A 46 -2.09 3.85 -24.11
CA VAL A 46 -1.70 3.92 -22.69
C VAL A 46 -1.55 2.53 -22.09
N VAL A 47 -2.46 1.61 -22.42
CA VAL A 47 -2.38 0.21 -21.97
C VAL A 47 -1.13 -0.47 -22.51
N ASP A 48 -0.77 -0.24 -23.79
CA ASP A 48 0.44 -0.81 -24.41
C ASP A 48 1.73 -0.24 -23.77
N LEU A 49 1.74 1.03 -23.35
CA LEU A 49 2.85 1.61 -22.60
C LEU A 49 3.02 0.98 -21.22
N PHE A 50 1.93 0.82 -20.47
CA PHE A 50 1.98 0.10 -19.19
C PHE A 50 2.49 -1.33 -19.37
N LYS A 51 1.98 -2.06 -20.38
CA LYS A 51 2.47 -3.39 -20.70
C LYS A 51 3.97 -3.41 -20.95
N LYS A 52 4.48 -2.53 -21.81
CA LYS A 52 5.92 -2.41 -22.10
C LYS A 52 6.73 -2.10 -20.84
N ALA A 53 6.25 -1.20 -19.98
CA ALA A 53 6.91 -0.86 -18.74
C ALA A 53 7.00 -2.07 -17.80
N PHE A 54 5.89 -2.80 -17.63
CA PHE A 54 5.88 -3.95 -16.71
C PHE A 54 6.74 -5.11 -17.25
N ASP A 55 6.74 -5.36 -18.56
CA ASP A 55 7.63 -6.33 -19.19
C ASP A 55 9.12 -5.95 -18.96
N LYS A 56 9.48 -4.66 -19.12
CA LYS A 56 10.84 -4.15 -18.85
C LYS A 56 11.22 -4.27 -17.38
N SER A 57 10.28 -3.97 -16.46
CA SER A 57 10.53 -4.09 -15.02
C SER A 57 10.81 -5.53 -14.61
N VAL A 58 10.12 -6.51 -15.20
CA VAL A 58 10.42 -7.96 -15.01
C VAL A 58 11.84 -8.29 -15.46
N ILE A 59 12.26 -7.77 -16.61
CA ILE A 59 13.65 -7.98 -17.09
C ILE A 59 14.65 -7.40 -16.06
N GLY A 60 14.41 -6.16 -15.59
CA GLY A 60 15.27 -5.51 -14.60
C GLY A 60 15.33 -6.27 -13.28
N ILE A 61 14.18 -6.68 -12.74
CA ILE A 61 14.08 -7.49 -11.53
C ILE A 61 14.84 -8.81 -11.70
N ASN A 62 14.62 -9.52 -12.80
CA ASN A 62 15.16 -10.86 -13.02
C ASN A 62 16.66 -10.87 -13.36
N LYS A 63 17.21 -9.74 -13.80
CA LYS A 63 18.65 -9.60 -14.08
C LYS A 63 19.50 -9.79 -12.82
N ILE A 64 19.03 -9.33 -11.68
CA ILE A 64 19.78 -9.39 -10.41
C ILE A 64 19.09 -10.27 -9.34
N GLY A 65 17.78 -10.47 -9.45
CA GLY A 65 16.94 -11.04 -8.40
C GLY A 65 16.75 -10.11 -7.20
N ILE A 66 15.73 -10.32 -6.42
CA ILE A 66 15.48 -9.56 -5.19
C ILE A 66 15.90 -10.41 -3.99
N LYS A 67 16.97 -10.02 -3.31
CA LYS A 67 17.44 -10.71 -2.11
C LYS A 67 16.55 -10.34 -0.92
N SER A 68 15.91 -11.33 -0.32
CA SER A 68 15.14 -11.17 0.91
C SER A 68 15.08 -12.47 1.70
N ASN A 69 15.22 -12.37 3.02
CA ASN A 69 15.02 -13.50 3.93
C ASN A 69 13.54 -13.73 4.23
N ARG A 70 12.69 -12.70 4.02
CA ARG A 70 11.26 -12.72 4.31
C ARG A 70 10.47 -12.46 3.04
N PRO A 71 9.62 -13.40 2.60
CA PRO A 71 8.81 -13.24 1.38
C PRO A 71 7.99 -11.96 1.36
N ASN A 72 7.48 -11.53 2.51
CA ASN A 72 6.62 -10.34 2.64
C ASN A 72 7.38 -9.01 2.42
N GLU A 73 8.70 -9.01 2.47
CA GLU A 73 9.53 -7.83 2.28
C GLU A 73 9.93 -7.60 0.82
N VAL A 74 9.78 -8.62 -0.03
CA VAL A 74 10.18 -8.54 -1.46
C VAL A 74 9.50 -7.37 -2.17
N GLY A 75 8.24 -7.09 -1.84
CA GLY A 75 7.48 -5.97 -2.38
C GLY A 75 8.13 -4.61 -2.15
N ASN A 76 8.87 -4.44 -1.06
CA ASN A 76 9.52 -3.16 -0.72
C ASN A 76 10.66 -2.78 -1.68
N TYR A 77 11.20 -3.75 -2.42
CA TYR A 77 12.38 -3.58 -3.26
C TYR A 77 12.10 -3.47 -4.75
N ILE A 78 10.89 -3.78 -5.21
CA ILE A 78 10.56 -3.76 -6.65
C ILE A 78 10.13 -2.39 -7.18
N GLY A 79 9.64 -1.49 -6.32
CA GLY A 79 9.17 -0.16 -6.71
C GLY A 79 10.16 0.64 -7.59
N PRO A 80 11.46 0.70 -7.29
CA PRO A 80 12.45 1.36 -8.15
C PRO A 80 12.50 0.81 -9.58
N PHE A 81 12.45 -0.51 -9.77
CA PHE A 81 12.46 -1.13 -11.11
C PHE A 81 11.22 -0.73 -11.91
N VAL A 82 10.06 -0.68 -11.25
CA VAL A 82 8.81 -0.28 -11.89
C VAL A 82 8.86 1.18 -12.31
N ARG A 83 9.36 2.09 -11.44
CA ARG A 83 9.49 3.52 -11.77
C ARG A 83 10.42 3.75 -12.94
N GLU A 84 11.60 3.13 -12.94
CA GLU A 84 12.56 3.29 -14.04
C GLU A 84 11.98 2.77 -15.36
N ALA A 85 11.35 1.59 -15.36
CA ALA A 85 10.72 1.03 -16.54
C ALA A 85 9.58 1.92 -17.09
N LEU A 86 8.80 2.56 -16.20
CA LEU A 86 7.77 3.52 -16.59
C LEU A 86 8.38 4.77 -17.23
N LYS A 87 9.49 5.30 -16.69
CA LYS A 87 10.19 6.45 -17.27
C LYS A 87 10.75 6.11 -18.66
N GLU A 88 11.34 4.94 -18.83
CA GLU A 88 11.89 4.48 -20.12
C GLU A 88 10.85 4.39 -21.23
N VAL A 89 9.57 4.23 -20.90
CA VAL A 89 8.48 4.21 -21.91
C VAL A 89 7.74 5.55 -22.02
N GLY A 90 8.21 6.60 -21.34
CA GLY A 90 7.74 7.97 -21.52
C GLY A 90 6.83 8.52 -20.40
N PHE A 91 6.55 7.76 -19.34
CA PHE A 91 5.85 8.33 -18.18
C PHE A 91 6.77 9.22 -17.35
N LYS A 92 6.22 10.29 -16.79
CA LYS A 92 6.81 10.92 -15.61
C LYS A 92 6.39 10.09 -14.40
N ALA A 93 7.33 9.38 -13.78
CA ALA A 93 7.08 8.44 -12.69
C ALA A 93 7.92 8.81 -11.46
N ASP A 94 7.27 9.25 -10.40
CA ASP A 94 7.94 9.74 -9.19
C ASP A 94 7.34 9.13 -7.92
N VAL A 95 8.10 9.29 -6.81
CA VAL A 95 7.57 9.05 -5.47
C VAL A 95 6.52 10.13 -5.19
N PRO A 96 5.30 9.76 -4.78
CA PRO A 96 4.25 10.73 -4.52
C PRO A 96 4.65 11.73 -3.45
N MET A 97 4.20 12.96 -3.62
CA MET A 97 4.28 13.99 -2.59
C MET A 97 3.04 13.92 -1.68
N ASP A 98 3.23 14.20 -0.40
CA ASP A 98 2.11 14.40 0.51
C ASP A 98 1.46 15.79 0.30
N LYS A 99 0.36 16.05 1.01
CA LYS A 99 -0.34 17.35 0.95
C LYS A 99 0.53 18.57 1.32
N ASN A 100 1.70 18.36 1.94
CA ASN A 100 2.66 19.39 2.29
C ASN A 100 3.82 19.49 1.28
N SER A 101 3.66 18.89 0.10
CA SER A 101 4.68 18.84 -0.98
C SER A 101 6.00 18.14 -0.57
N LYS A 102 5.94 17.23 0.41
CA LYS A 102 7.09 16.43 0.82
C LYS A 102 7.02 15.04 0.18
N LYS A 103 8.10 14.61 -0.47
CA LYS A 103 8.21 13.23 -0.99
C LYS A 103 8.10 12.23 0.15
N LYS A 104 7.23 11.24 0.00
CA LYS A 104 6.94 10.25 1.03
C LYS A 104 6.91 8.84 0.44
N LEU A 105 7.86 7.99 0.82
CA LEU A 105 7.93 6.59 0.39
C LEU A 105 6.84 5.74 1.05
N ALA A 106 6.68 5.86 2.37
CA ALA A 106 5.71 5.06 3.11
C ALA A 106 4.25 5.44 2.83
N GLY A 107 3.38 4.45 2.82
CA GLY A 107 1.92 4.59 2.64
C GLY A 107 1.50 4.64 1.18
N TYR A 108 0.20 4.57 0.98
CA TYR A 108 -0.48 4.55 -0.33
C TYR A 108 -0.54 5.96 -0.96
N PRO A 109 -0.42 6.10 -2.30
CA PRO A 109 0.07 5.13 -3.28
C PRO A 109 1.61 5.08 -3.36
N ASP A 110 2.17 4.11 -4.13
CA ASP A 110 3.63 3.94 -4.27
C ASP A 110 4.24 4.87 -5.32
N ILE A 111 3.52 5.13 -6.41
CA ILE A 111 4.03 5.91 -7.56
C ILE A 111 2.97 6.92 -8.02
N ASP A 112 3.40 8.15 -8.24
CA ASP A 112 2.67 9.21 -8.93
C ASP A 112 3.11 9.24 -10.39
N LEU A 113 2.16 9.15 -11.32
CA LEU A 113 2.41 9.06 -12.76
C LEU A 113 1.73 10.19 -13.51
N ASN A 114 2.41 10.67 -14.55
CA ASN A 114 1.82 11.55 -15.54
C ASN A 114 2.26 11.12 -16.96
N TYR A 115 1.32 11.11 -17.88
CA TYR A 115 1.55 10.92 -19.31
C TYR A 115 0.58 11.79 -20.11
N ASN A 116 1.09 12.67 -20.96
CA ASN A 116 0.30 13.57 -21.79
C ASN A 116 -0.83 14.26 -20.99
N GLU A 117 -0.47 14.93 -19.89
CA GLU A 117 -1.39 15.63 -18.96
C GLU A 117 -2.32 14.72 -18.15
N ASN A 118 -2.40 13.43 -18.48
CA ASN A 118 -3.16 12.47 -17.70
C ASN A 118 -2.38 12.04 -16.46
N ASN A 119 -3.02 12.11 -15.31
CA ASN A 119 -2.44 11.70 -14.05
C ASN A 119 -2.95 10.31 -13.66
N PHE A 120 -2.10 9.54 -12.98
CA PHE A 120 -2.47 8.23 -12.43
C PHE A 120 -1.75 8.03 -11.09
N TYR A 121 -2.37 7.26 -10.21
CA TYR A 121 -1.68 6.68 -9.05
C TYR A 121 -1.49 5.18 -9.27
N LEU A 122 -0.29 4.69 -9.02
CA LEU A 122 0.03 3.27 -9.15
C LEU A 122 0.52 2.72 -7.81
N GLU A 123 -0.12 1.66 -7.38
CA GLU A 123 0.32 0.82 -6.27
C GLU A 123 1.05 -0.40 -6.82
N VAL A 124 2.11 -0.83 -6.13
CA VAL A 124 2.95 -1.97 -6.52
C VAL A 124 2.89 -3.04 -5.44
N LYS A 125 2.48 -4.24 -5.81
CA LYS A 125 2.38 -5.37 -4.88
C LYS A 125 3.10 -6.59 -5.42
N THR A 126 3.40 -7.51 -4.51
CA THR A 126 3.89 -8.85 -4.83
C THR A 126 2.97 -9.91 -4.24
N TYR A 127 2.88 -11.05 -4.91
CA TYR A 127 2.14 -12.20 -4.40
C TYR A 127 2.88 -13.50 -4.71
N ASN A 128 2.58 -14.52 -3.91
CA ASN A 128 2.99 -15.89 -4.17
C ASN A 128 1.78 -16.67 -4.67
N ILE A 129 1.96 -17.43 -5.74
CA ILE A 129 0.86 -18.22 -6.34
C ILE A 129 0.25 -19.21 -5.33
N LYS A 130 1.04 -19.71 -4.39
CA LYS A 130 0.57 -20.64 -3.34
C LYS A 130 -0.43 -20.00 -2.38
N ASN A 131 -0.42 -18.68 -2.26
CA ASN A 131 -1.26 -17.94 -1.33
C ASN A 131 -2.48 -17.25 -2.00
N ILE A 132 -2.69 -17.45 -3.30
CA ILE A 132 -3.70 -16.70 -4.09
C ILE A 132 -5.13 -16.92 -3.59
N ASN A 133 -5.40 -18.10 -3.00
CA ASN A 133 -6.72 -18.47 -2.48
C ASN A 133 -6.80 -18.40 -0.95
N THR A 134 -5.86 -17.70 -0.30
CA THR A 134 -5.87 -17.53 1.15
C THR A 134 -6.51 -16.20 1.54
N THR A 135 -6.90 -16.07 2.80
CA THR A 135 -7.39 -14.82 3.39
C THR A 135 -6.27 -13.88 3.84
N GLN A 136 -5.02 -14.17 3.45
CA GLN A 136 -3.88 -13.32 3.77
C GLN A 136 -4.06 -11.92 3.15
N ARG A 137 -3.91 -10.89 3.97
CA ARG A 137 -4.01 -9.50 3.54
C ARG A 137 -2.89 -9.15 2.55
N SER A 138 -3.26 -8.74 1.33
CA SER A 138 -2.32 -8.36 0.26
C SER A 138 -2.41 -6.88 -0.13
N PHE A 139 -3.53 -6.22 0.15
CA PHE A 139 -3.71 -4.78 -0.04
C PHE A 139 -4.12 -4.13 1.27
N TYR A 140 -3.42 -3.09 1.67
CA TYR A 140 -3.76 -2.32 2.86
C TYR A 140 -3.16 -0.92 2.77
N PHE A 141 -3.84 0.04 3.37
CA PHE A 141 -3.36 1.38 3.63
C PHE A 141 -3.97 1.90 4.93
N SER A 142 -3.29 2.84 5.55
CA SER A 142 -3.76 3.47 6.78
C SER A 142 -4.14 4.91 6.51
N PRO A 143 -5.24 5.42 7.07
CA PRO A 143 -5.54 6.83 7.05
C PRO A 143 -4.37 7.63 7.62
N SER A 144 -4.02 8.72 6.98
CA SER A 144 -2.93 9.60 7.42
C SER A 144 -3.37 11.05 7.29
N LYS A 145 -3.02 11.87 8.28
CA LYS A 145 -3.19 13.33 8.18
C LYS A 145 -2.37 13.91 7.02
N ASN A 146 -1.27 13.24 6.64
CA ASN A 146 -0.40 13.59 5.52
C ASN A 146 -0.57 12.57 4.40
N PHE A 147 -1.74 12.56 3.77
CA PHE A 147 -2.05 11.69 2.65
C PHE A 147 -1.29 12.13 1.38
N LYS A 148 -1.08 11.15 0.48
CA LYS A 148 -0.35 11.33 -0.79
C LYS A 148 -1.28 11.47 -2.01
N VAL A 149 -2.59 11.25 -1.85
CA VAL A 149 -3.57 11.50 -2.91
C VAL A 149 -3.91 12.98 -2.89
N THR A 150 -3.38 13.74 -3.87
CA THR A 150 -3.43 15.20 -3.92
C THR A 150 -4.12 15.74 -5.17
N LYS A 151 -4.70 14.86 -5.97
CA LYS A 151 -5.44 15.19 -7.19
C LYS A 151 -6.43 14.07 -7.54
N ASP A 152 -7.45 14.41 -8.32
CA ASP A 152 -8.34 13.41 -8.92
C ASP A 152 -7.55 12.65 -9.99
N ALA A 153 -7.62 11.31 -9.95
CA ALA A 153 -6.91 10.46 -10.90
C ALA A 153 -7.45 9.02 -10.90
N PRO A 154 -7.24 8.23 -11.95
CA PRO A 154 -7.37 6.79 -11.88
C PRO A 154 -6.35 6.20 -10.90
N HIS A 155 -6.79 5.25 -10.09
CA HIS A 155 -5.98 4.49 -9.16
C HIS A 155 -5.78 3.08 -9.69
N LEU A 156 -4.54 2.69 -9.89
CA LEU A 156 -4.13 1.48 -10.57
C LEU A 156 -3.26 0.61 -9.65
N LEU A 157 -3.20 -0.67 -9.92
CA LEU A 157 -2.39 -1.64 -9.19
C LEU A 157 -1.65 -2.55 -10.16
N VAL A 158 -0.35 -2.67 -10.01
CA VAL A 158 0.42 -3.75 -10.62
C VAL A 158 0.88 -4.74 -9.54
N SER A 159 0.62 -6.03 -9.76
CA SER A 159 1.00 -7.10 -8.83
C SER A 159 1.90 -8.10 -9.52
N TYR A 160 3.09 -8.35 -8.94
CA TYR A 160 4.07 -9.31 -9.47
C TYR A 160 3.99 -10.63 -8.71
N GLN A 161 3.85 -11.71 -9.44
CA GLN A 161 4.06 -13.04 -8.90
C GLN A 161 5.56 -13.26 -8.69
N MET A 162 5.99 -13.43 -7.45
CA MET A 162 7.38 -13.68 -7.11
C MET A 162 7.59 -15.15 -6.76
N GLU A 163 8.66 -15.71 -7.29
CA GLU A 163 9.08 -17.08 -7.00
C GLU A 163 10.48 -17.07 -6.39
N LYS A 164 10.66 -17.87 -5.34
CA LYS A 164 11.94 -18.02 -4.66
C LYS A 164 12.84 -18.95 -5.45
N GLY A 165 14.00 -18.48 -5.86
CA GLY A 165 15.10 -19.25 -6.40
C GLY A 165 16.16 -19.57 -5.37
N GLU A 166 17.38 -19.83 -5.83
CA GLU A 166 18.54 -20.10 -4.97
C GLU A 166 18.99 -18.86 -4.19
N ASN A 167 19.77 -19.06 -3.14
CA ASN A 167 20.40 -18.00 -2.33
C ASN A 167 19.44 -16.92 -1.80
N SER A 168 18.18 -17.30 -1.53
CA SER A 168 17.11 -16.37 -1.08
C SER A 168 16.84 -15.23 -2.07
N LEU A 169 17.10 -15.44 -3.35
CA LEU A 169 16.72 -14.55 -4.42
C LEU A 169 15.29 -14.82 -4.89
N TYR A 170 14.56 -13.77 -5.20
CA TYR A 170 13.20 -13.84 -5.74
C TYR A 170 13.18 -13.25 -7.15
N TYR A 171 12.44 -13.91 -8.05
CA TYR A 171 12.30 -13.56 -9.44
C TYR A 171 10.83 -13.37 -9.80
N ALA A 172 10.54 -12.36 -10.63
CA ALA A 172 9.20 -12.13 -11.14
C ALA A 172 8.89 -13.12 -12.28
N LYS A 173 7.77 -13.82 -12.18
CA LYS A 173 7.30 -14.81 -13.16
C LYS A 173 6.09 -14.35 -13.95
N HIS A 174 5.30 -13.47 -13.36
CA HIS A 174 4.07 -12.99 -13.96
C HIS A 174 3.70 -11.66 -13.34
N TRP A 175 2.96 -10.83 -14.07
CA TRP A 175 2.36 -9.63 -13.51
C TRP A 175 0.89 -9.52 -13.88
N LYS A 176 0.12 -8.82 -13.06
CA LYS A 176 -1.28 -8.49 -13.28
C LYS A 176 -1.46 -6.99 -13.08
N PHE A 177 -2.29 -6.38 -13.93
CA PHE A 177 -2.59 -4.96 -13.87
C PHE A 177 -4.09 -4.74 -13.68
N PHE A 178 -4.46 -3.90 -12.71
CA PHE A 178 -5.84 -3.69 -12.30
C PHE A 178 -6.17 -2.21 -12.14
N SER A 179 -7.43 -1.85 -12.42
CA SER A 179 -8.03 -0.63 -11.85
C SER A 179 -8.54 -0.93 -10.46
N LEU A 180 -8.32 0.01 -9.52
CA LEU A 180 -8.84 -0.07 -8.15
C LEU A 180 -10.22 0.59 -8.00
N GLU A 181 -10.80 1.11 -9.07
CA GLU A 181 -12.07 1.83 -9.07
C GLU A 181 -13.20 1.08 -8.34
N ASN A 182 -13.30 -0.21 -8.59
CA ASN A 182 -14.34 -1.08 -8.03
C ASN A 182 -13.83 -1.96 -6.88
N LEU A 183 -12.63 -1.68 -6.35
CA LEU A 183 -12.13 -2.42 -5.20
C LEU A 183 -13.02 -2.18 -3.99
N LYS A 184 -13.28 -3.25 -3.24
CA LYS A 184 -13.90 -3.19 -1.92
C LYS A 184 -12.87 -3.55 -0.86
N VAL A 185 -12.91 -2.85 0.26
CA VAL A 185 -11.97 -3.04 1.37
C VAL A 185 -12.71 -3.17 2.69
N ASP A 186 -12.13 -3.92 3.60
CA ASP A 186 -12.63 -4.05 4.97
C ASP A 186 -11.85 -3.12 5.90
N LEU A 187 -12.54 -2.46 6.81
CA LEU A 187 -11.90 -1.74 7.90
C LEU A 187 -11.50 -2.73 9.00
N LYS A 188 -10.21 -2.77 9.32
CA LYS A 188 -9.67 -3.55 10.42
C LYS A 188 -9.17 -2.62 11.51
N HIS A 189 -9.71 -2.78 12.71
CA HIS A 189 -9.27 -2.05 13.89
C HIS A 189 -8.07 -2.74 14.53
N GLU A 190 -7.09 -1.95 14.96
CA GLU A 190 -5.93 -2.42 15.71
C GLU A 190 -5.76 -1.53 16.94
N PHE A 191 -5.76 -2.13 18.14
CA PHE A 191 -5.32 -1.43 19.35
C PHE A 191 -3.80 -1.49 19.41
N ASN A 192 -3.16 -0.35 19.62
CA ASN A 192 -1.70 -0.27 19.63
C ASN A 192 -1.21 0.77 20.65
N GLN A 193 0.05 0.67 21.02
CA GLN A 193 0.77 1.64 21.81
C GLN A 193 2.19 1.81 21.26
N ASN A 194 2.77 2.97 21.41
CA ASN A 194 4.13 3.26 20.98
C ASN A 194 5.15 2.99 22.10
N ASN A 195 6.44 2.85 21.72
CA ASN A 195 7.52 2.52 22.64
C ASN A 195 7.69 3.55 23.77
N LYS A 196 7.46 4.85 23.50
CA LYS A 196 7.62 5.91 24.49
C LYS A 196 6.65 5.74 25.66
N LYS A 197 5.39 5.33 25.36
CA LYS A 197 4.36 5.07 26.35
C LYS A 197 4.42 3.66 26.94
N MET A 198 5.13 2.73 26.30
CA MET A 198 5.36 1.39 26.86
C MET A 198 6.59 1.36 27.77
N TYR A 199 7.68 2.01 27.36
CA TYR A 199 9.00 1.82 27.98
C TYR A 199 9.70 3.14 28.38
N GLY A 200 9.18 4.29 27.96
CA GLY A 200 9.78 5.60 28.23
C GLY A 200 9.11 6.31 29.41
N ASP A 201 9.52 7.55 29.64
CA ASP A 201 9.10 8.39 30.77
C ASP A 201 7.58 8.70 30.79
N GLU A 202 6.88 8.48 29.68
CA GLU A 202 5.43 8.65 29.56
C GLU A 202 4.66 7.34 29.82
N SER A 203 5.32 6.29 30.31
CA SER A 203 4.68 5.02 30.63
C SER A 203 3.72 5.15 31.81
N TYR A 204 2.52 4.59 31.65
CA TYR A 204 1.55 4.38 32.74
C TYR A 204 1.56 2.95 33.26
N LEU A 205 2.55 2.14 32.83
CA LEU A 205 2.69 0.76 33.27
C LEU A 205 3.44 0.71 34.59
N ASP A 206 2.96 -0.12 35.52
CA ASP A 206 3.65 -0.41 36.77
C ASP A 206 4.75 -1.44 36.48
N LEU A 207 6.00 -1.04 36.67
CA LEU A 207 7.15 -1.94 36.54
C LEU A 207 7.15 -2.90 37.74
N ILE A 208 7.00 -4.20 37.47
CA ILE A 208 6.95 -5.22 38.52
C ILE A 208 8.37 -5.73 38.85
N LEU A 209 9.19 -5.94 37.83
CA LEU A 209 10.54 -6.45 37.99
C LEU A 209 11.39 -6.09 36.75
N GLU A 210 12.62 -5.70 37.00
CA GLU A 210 13.64 -5.48 35.96
C GLU A 210 14.93 -6.23 36.31
N LYS A 211 15.63 -6.70 35.29
CA LYS A 211 16.97 -7.31 35.42
C LYS A 211 17.80 -6.96 34.21
N GLU A 212 18.97 -6.37 34.48
CA GLU A 212 20.04 -6.24 33.49
C GLU A 212 20.82 -7.55 33.36
N VAL A 213 21.18 -7.97 32.14
CA VAL A 213 21.90 -9.20 31.81
C VAL A 213 23.10 -8.92 30.93
#